data_ccff8a1cf2a22bd0fc8f7e2cdf3109ec
#
_entry.id   ccff8a1cf2a22bd0fc8f7e2cdf3109ec
#
_cell.length_a   1.000
_cell.length_b   1.000
_cell.length_c   1.000
_cell.angle_alpha   90.00
_cell.angle_beta   90.00
_cell.angle_gamma   90.00
#
_symmetry.space_group_name_H-M   'P 1'
#
loop_
_entity.id
_entity.type
_entity.pdbx_description
1 polymer ?
#
loop_
_entity_poly.entity_id
_entity_poly.type
_entity_poly.pdbx_seq_one_letter_code
_entity_poly.pdbx_strand_id
1 'polypeptide(L)'
;GFIYHASGQAGVICQEPAEFFEPTHLYDLYVYPELEADLVKERASKHLGAPYNASFYPDGNGFYCSQYIAEILPIFETIPMKFGDGEQEISDFWREYYRKLKFPVPLNQPGTNPSQLAASPLLECKERNLHDSDF
;
A
#
# COMPACT_ATOMS: atom_id res chain seq x y z
N GLY A 1 10.17 5.67 16.69
CA GLY A 1 9.27 6.22 15.68
C GLY A 1 7.99 5.43 15.56
N PHE A 2 7.08 5.95 14.78
CA PHE A 2 5.79 5.34 14.54
C PHE A 2 5.67 4.94 13.07
N ILE A 3 4.76 4.00 12.81
CA ILE A 3 4.47 3.50 11.47
C ILE A 3 3.06 3.90 11.08
N TYR A 4 2.95 4.62 9.97
CA TYR A 4 1.66 5.00 9.37
C TYR A 4 1.37 4.04 8.21
N HIS A 5 0.20 3.42 8.20
CA HIS A 5 -0.19 2.52 7.12
C HIS A 5 -1.71 2.41 6.99
N ALA A 6 -2.15 1.92 5.84
CA ALA A 6 -3.55 1.57 5.63
C ALA A 6 -3.72 0.07 5.90
N SER A 7 -4.41 -0.24 6.99
CA SER A 7 -4.69 -1.62 7.42
C SER A 7 -6.01 -2.11 6.82
N GLY A 8 -6.02 -3.33 6.30
CA GLY A 8 -7.25 -3.94 5.79
C GLY A 8 -8.34 -4.10 6.84
N GLN A 9 -7.98 -4.11 8.12
CA GLN A 9 -8.92 -4.27 9.23
C GLN A 9 -9.32 -2.95 9.89
N ALA A 10 -8.37 -2.02 10.00
CA ALA A 10 -8.54 -0.82 10.81
C ALA A 10 -8.52 0.50 10.01
N GLY A 11 -8.24 0.45 8.71
CA GLY A 11 -8.06 1.66 7.91
C GLY A 11 -6.71 2.30 8.14
N VAL A 12 -6.63 3.61 7.95
CA VAL A 12 -5.39 4.37 8.13
C VAL A 12 -5.13 4.58 9.61
N ILE A 13 -4.05 4.00 10.10
CA ILE A 13 -3.65 4.03 11.52
C ILE A 13 -2.17 4.33 11.67
N CYS A 14 -1.82 4.72 12.90
CA CYS A 14 -0.45 4.94 13.33
C CYS A 14 -0.14 3.96 14.45
N GLN A 15 0.91 3.18 14.30
CA GLN A 15 1.26 2.12 15.26
C GLN A 15 2.73 2.22 15.67
N GLU A 16 3.04 1.65 16.83
CA GLU A 16 4.42 1.41 17.20
C GLU A 16 4.98 0.22 16.41
N PRO A 17 6.31 0.17 16.15
CA PRO A 17 6.91 -0.95 15.42
C PRO A 17 6.55 -2.32 15.98
N ALA A 18 6.51 -2.46 17.30
CA ALA A 18 6.18 -3.74 17.96
C ALA A 18 4.75 -4.21 17.64
N GLU A 19 3.83 -3.29 17.36
CA GLU A 19 2.46 -3.62 16.99
C GLU A 19 2.33 -3.96 15.50
N PHE A 20 3.17 -3.34 14.67
CA PHE A 20 3.09 -3.48 13.20
C PHE A 20 3.81 -4.73 12.70
N PHE A 21 5.03 -4.98 13.19
CA PHE A 21 5.86 -6.07 12.68
C PHE A 21 5.45 -7.42 13.25
N GLU A 22 5.35 -8.42 12.37
CA GLU A 22 5.06 -9.80 12.73
C GLU A 22 6.36 -10.58 12.94
N PRO A 23 6.55 -11.29 14.06
CA PRO A 23 7.81 -11.98 14.37
C PRO A 23 8.25 -13.02 13.32
N THR A 24 7.31 -13.59 12.57
CA THR A 24 7.58 -14.60 11.56
C THR A 24 7.79 -14.05 10.16
N HIS A 25 7.58 -12.77 9.96
CA HIS A 25 7.72 -12.13 8.65
C HIS A 25 9.09 -11.50 8.46
N LEU A 26 9.53 -11.44 7.23
CA LEU A 26 10.73 -10.71 6.82
C LEU A 26 10.31 -9.45 6.07
N TYR A 27 11.07 -8.39 6.23
CA TYR A 27 10.77 -7.08 5.66
C TYR A 27 11.95 -6.55 4.88
N ASP A 28 11.68 -5.80 3.84
CA ASP A 28 12.69 -5.02 3.12
C ASP A 28 12.49 -3.55 3.46
N LEU A 29 13.58 -2.83 3.66
CA LEU A 29 13.55 -1.40 3.98
C LEU A 29 13.98 -0.58 2.78
N TYR A 30 13.08 0.28 2.33
CA TYR A 30 13.34 1.24 1.26
C TYR A 30 13.27 2.66 1.81
N VAL A 31 14.11 3.53 1.30
CA VAL A 31 14.11 4.93 1.69
C VAL A 31 14.06 5.83 0.45
N TYR A 32 13.47 7.00 0.61
CA TYR A 32 13.52 8.07 -0.37
C TYR A 32 14.54 9.11 0.12
N PRO A 33 15.72 9.24 -0.54
CA PRO A 33 16.78 10.11 -0.02
C PRO A 33 16.41 11.58 0.11
N GLU A 34 15.49 12.06 -0.71
CA GLU A 34 15.04 13.45 -0.70
C GLU A 34 13.80 13.68 0.17
N LEU A 35 13.52 12.77 1.10
CA LEU A 35 12.34 12.83 1.94
C LEU A 35 12.31 14.08 2.82
N GLU A 36 11.22 14.82 2.74
CA GLU A 36 10.89 15.88 3.68
C GLU A 36 9.99 15.29 4.77
N ALA A 37 10.61 14.78 5.83
CA ALA A 37 9.93 13.96 6.84
C ALA A 37 8.74 14.67 7.48
N ASP A 38 8.85 15.94 7.81
CA ASP A 38 7.78 16.70 8.45
C ASP A 38 6.57 16.85 7.54
N LEU A 39 6.80 17.08 6.25
CA LEU A 39 5.72 17.22 5.26
C LEU A 39 5.01 15.89 5.05
N VAL A 40 5.75 14.80 4.94
CA VAL A 40 5.17 13.46 4.79
C VAL A 40 4.36 13.08 6.04
N LYS A 41 4.88 13.38 7.23
CA LYS A 41 4.17 13.13 8.49
C LYS A 41 2.88 13.94 8.57
N GLU A 42 2.90 15.18 8.13
CA GLU A 42 1.71 16.01 8.08
C GLU A 42 0.63 15.39 7.17
N ARG A 43 1.02 14.97 5.97
CA ARG A 43 0.12 14.29 5.05
C ARG A 43 -0.41 12.97 5.63
N ALA A 44 0.49 12.18 6.21
CA ALA A 44 0.11 10.90 6.81
C ALA A 44 -0.90 11.08 7.94
N SER A 45 -0.67 12.05 8.82
CA SER A 45 -1.55 12.34 9.95
C SER A 45 -2.92 12.86 9.54
N LYS A 46 -2.97 13.60 8.44
CA LYS A 46 -4.21 14.17 7.90
C LYS A 46 -5.23 13.10 7.53
N HIS A 47 -4.77 11.93 7.12
CA HIS A 47 -5.63 10.84 6.66
C HIS A 47 -5.91 9.78 7.74
N LEU A 48 -5.44 9.98 8.97
CA LEU A 48 -5.74 9.04 10.05
C LEU A 48 -7.25 8.89 10.25
N GLY A 49 -7.68 7.63 10.39
CA GLY A 49 -9.10 7.31 10.53
C GLY A 49 -9.84 7.07 9.23
N ALA A 50 -9.22 7.32 8.07
CA ALA A 50 -9.83 6.98 6.79
C ALA A 50 -10.02 5.47 6.67
N PRO A 51 -11.11 4.99 6.03
CA PRO A 51 -11.33 3.55 5.87
C PRO A 51 -10.36 2.93 4.87
N TYR A 52 -10.25 1.60 4.92
CA TYR A 52 -9.51 0.87 3.90
C TYR A 52 -10.36 0.79 2.63
N ASN A 53 -9.76 1.13 1.49
CA ASN A 53 -10.43 1.07 0.19
C ASN A 53 -10.40 -0.37 -0.37
N ALA A 54 -11.32 -1.20 0.10
CA ALA A 54 -11.39 -2.61 -0.29
C ALA A 54 -11.81 -2.82 -1.74
N SER A 55 -12.38 -1.81 -2.40
CA SER A 55 -12.77 -1.88 -3.80
C SER A 55 -11.58 -1.73 -4.76
N PHE A 56 -10.50 -1.14 -4.31
CA PHE A 56 -9.33 -0.75 -5.11
C PHE A 56 -9.64 0.24 -6.24
N TYR A 57 -10.84 0.79 -6.29
CA TYR A 57 -11.17 1.83 -7.26
C TYR A 57 -10.38 3.10 -6.96
N PRO A 58 -9.88 3.82 -8.00
CA PRO A 58 -9.11 5.05 -7.78
C PRO A 58 -9.88 6.11 -6.99
N ASP A 59 -11.19 6.18 -7.16
CA ASP A 59 -12.08 7.11 -6.49
C ASP A 59 -12.88 6.45 -5.34
N GLY A 60 -12.42 5.30 -4.88
CA GLY A 60 -13.05 4.60 -3.76
C GLY A 60 -12.89 5.34 -2.44
N ASN A 61 -13.70 4.97 -1.46
CA ASN A 61 -13.64 5.58 -0.14
C ASN A 61 -12.43 5.05 0.65
N GLY A 62 -11.57 5.96 1.08
CA GLY A 62 -10.36 5.62 1.84
C GLY A 62 -9.18 5.25 0.97
N PHE A 63 -8.28 4.43 1.52
CA PHE A 63 -7.02 4.06 0.87
C PHE A 63 -6.73 2.58 1.02
N TYR A 64 -6.28 1.93 -0.06
CA TYR A 64 -5.56 0.67 0.08
C TYR A 64 -4.08 0.97 0.37
N CYS A 65 -3.29 -0.02 0.77
CA CYS A 65 -1.96 0.21 1.36
C CYS A 65 -1.01 1.03 0.48
N SER A 66 -0.80 0.65 -0.77
CA SER A 66 0.09 1.38 -1.67
C SER A 66 -0.51 2.70 -2.14
N GLN A 67 -1.83 2.82 -2.22
CA GLN A 67 -2.52 4.07 -2.53
C GLN A 67 -2.23 5.12 -1.45
N TYR A 68 -2.26 4.74 -0.19
CA TYR A 68 -1.94 5.62 0.92
C TYR A 68 -0.49 6.11 0.85
N ILE A 69 0.44 5.21 0.58
CA ILE A 69 1.86 5.57 0.44
C ILE A 69 2.04 6.59 -0.69
N ALA A 70 1.41 6.35 -1.84
CA ALA A 70 1.49 7.26 -2.98
C ALA A 70 0.84 8.62 -2.70
N GLU A 71 -0.17 8.67 -1.83
CA GLU A 71 -0.81 9.91 -1.42
C GLU A 71 0.10 10.77 -0.53
N ILE A 72 0.77 10.14 0.45
CA ILE A 72 1.62 10.87 1.38
C ILE A 72 3.02 11.14 0.82
N LEU A 73 3.45 10.39 -0.16
CA LEU A 73 4.73 10.55 -0.86
C LEU A 73 4.48 10.54 -2.38
N PRO A 74 4.07 11.69 -2.96
CA PRO A 74 3.58 11.75 -4.34
C PRO A 74 4.72 11.77 -5.36
N ILE A 75 5.54 10.73 -5.36
CA ILE A 75 6.65 10.53 -6.31
C ILE A 75 6.39 9.36 -7.27
N PHE A 76 5.28 8.65 -7.08
CA PHE A 76 4.97 7.44 -7.85
C PHE A 76 3.95 7.73 -8.94
N GLU A 77 4.10 7.05 -10.08
CA GLU A 77 3.11 7.05 -11.13
C GLU A 77 2.14 5.88 -10.94
N THR A 78 0.91 6.04 -11.42
CA THR A 78 -0.03 4.94 -11.45
C THR A 78 0.21 4.06 -12.68
N ILE A 79 -0.17 2.80 -12.55
CA ILE A 79 -0.14 1.84 -13.66
C ILE A 79 -1.53 1.22 -13.81
N PRO A 80 -1.86 0.66 -15.00
CA PRO A 80 -3.12 -0.06 -15.17
C PRO A 80 -3.18 -1.25 -14.21
N MET A 81 -4.25 -1.35 -13.43
CA MET A 81 -4.43 -2.46 -12.49
C MET A 81 -4.73 -3.76 -13.24
N LYS A 82 -4.09 -4.84 -12.81
CA LYS A 82 -4.26 -6.18 -13.37
C LYS A 82 -4.75 -7.15 -12.29
N PHE A 83 -5.58 -8.08 -12.69
CA PHE A 83 -6.22 -9.04 -11.79
C PHE A 83 -6.09 -10.48 -12.33
N GLY A 84 -5.12 -10.70 -13.19
CA GLY A 84 -4.89 -11.99 -13.83
C GLY A 84 -4.02 -12.94 -13.03
N ASP A 85 -3.96 -14.18 -13.49
CA ASP A 85 -3.14 -15.24 -12.90
C ASP A 85 -2.13 -15.83 -13.89
N GLY A 86 -1.95 -15.20 -15.04
CA GLY A 86 -1.09 -15.68 -16.13
C GLY A 86 -1.84 -16.53 -17.17
N GLU A 87 -3.01 -17.07 -16.84
CA GLU A 87 -3.85 -17.86 -17.74
C GLU A 87 -5.12 -17.12 -18.09
N GLN A 88 -5.73 -16.49 -17.11
CA GLN A 88 -6.94 -15.69 -17.28
C GLN A 88 -6.64 -14.22 -17.06
N GLU A 89 -7.32 -13.35 -17.80
CA GLU A 89 -7.21 -11.91 -17.64
C GLU A 89 -7.69 -11.47 -16.25
N ILE A 90 -8.74 -12.13 -15.76
CA ILE A 90 -9.22 -11.95 -14.38
C ILE A 90 -9.27 -13.33 -13.75
N SER A 91 -8.53 -13.51 -12.64
CA SER A 91 -8.48 -14.80 -11.94
C SER A 91 -9.80 -15.12 -11.25
N ASP A 92 -10.02 -16.40 -10.95
CA ASP A 92 -11.21 -16.84 -10.23
C ASP A 92 -11.32 -16.20 -8.86
N PHE A 93 -10.17 -16.01 -8.18
CA PHE A 93 -10.12 -15.33 -6.89
C PHE A 93 -10.70 -13.91 -6.99
N TRP A 94 -10.27 -13.12 -7.98
CA TRP A 94 -10.73 -11.74 -8.12
C TRP A 94 -12.17 -11.65 -8.63
N ARG A 95 -12.61 -12.59 -9.46
CA ARG A 95 -14.02 -12.64 -9.86
C ARG A 95 -14.93 -12.83 -8.67
N GLU A 96 -14.58 -13.77 -7.79
CA GLU A 96 -15.35 -14.05 -6.58
C GLU A 96 -15.29 -12.88 -5.61
N TYR A 97 -14.11 -12.26 -5.46
CA TYR A 97 -13.94 -11.08 -4.62
C TYR A 97 -14.90 -9.95 -5.02
N TYR A 98 -14.91 -9.58 -6.31
CA TYR A 98 -15.77 -8.51 -6.80
C TYR A 98 -17.24 -8.91 -6.91
N ARG A 99 -17.53 -10.18 -7.10
CA ARG A 99 -18.90 -10.68 -7.02
C ARG A 99 -19.49 -10.41 -5.62
N LYS A 100 -18.71 -10.68 -4.57
CA LYS A 100 -19.15 -10.43 -3.19
C LYS A 100 -19.28 -8.93 -2.90
N LEU A 101 -18.41 -8.11 -3.44
CA LEU A 101 -18.50 -6.65 -3.29
C LEU A 101 -19.62 -6.03 -4.11
N LYS A 102 -20.14 -6.75 -5.11
CA LYS A 102 -21.16 -6.29 -6.05
C LYS A 102 -20.72 -5.09 -6.90
N PHE A 103 -19.46 -5.08 -7.26
CA PHE A 103 -18.86 -4.10 -8.18
C PHE A 103 -18.12 -4.81 -9.30
N PRO A 104 -18.05 -4.20 -10.51
CA PRO A 104 -17.18 -4.71 -11.56
C PRO A 104 -15.70 -4.69 -11.13
N VAL A 105 -14.91 -5.58 -11.72
CA VAL A 105 -13.45 -5.56 -11.51
C VAL A 105 -12.89 -4.30 -12.15
N PRO A 106 -12.11 -3.48 -11.44
CA PRO A 106 -11.55 -2.23 -12.00
C PRO A 106 -10.31 -2.49 -12.88
N LEU A 107 -10.46 -3.39 -13.83
CA LEU A 107 -9.39 -3.79 -14.75
C LEU A 107 -8.92 -2.59 -15.57
N ASN A 108 -7.60 -2.40 -15.62
CA ASN A 108 -6.92 -1.30 -16.32
C ASN A 108 -7.20 0.10 -15.77
N GLN A 109 -7.90 0.23 -14.65
CA GLN A 109 -7.99 1.51 -13.95
C GLN A 109 -6.63 1.88 -13.36
N PRO A 110 -6.30 3.18 -13.22
CA PRO A 110 -5.01 3.57 -12.66
C PRO A 110 -4.89 3.19 -11.18
N GLY A 111 -3.77 2.60 -10.82
CA GLY A 111 -3.53 2.18 -9.44
C GLY A 111 -2.06 1.97 -9.15
N THR A 112 -1.77 1.47 -7.97
CA THR A 112 -0.42 1.15 -7.50
C THR A 112 -0.44 -0.21 -6.81
N ASN A 113 0.76 -0.77 -6.62
CA ASN A 113 0.94 -1.95 -5.79
C ASN A 113 2.31 -1.90 -5.11
N PRO A 114 2.53 -2.65 -4.00
CA PRO A 114 3.78 -2.58 -3.25
C PRO A 114 5.02 -2.91 -4.09
N SER A 115 4.95 -3.91 -4.96
CA SER A 115 6.09 -4.28 -5.81
C SER A 115 6.46 -3.18 -6.79
N GLN A 116 5.47 -2.51 -7.36
CA GLN A 116 5.68 -1.38 -8.27
C GLN A 116 6.32 -0.20 -7.53
N LEU A 117 5.88 0.12 -6.32
CA LEU A 117 6.47 1.20 -5.53
C LEU A 117 7.92 0.88 -5.18
N ALA A 118 8.19 -0.37 -4.75
CA ALA A 118 9.55 -0.80 -4.41
C ALA A 118 10.50 -0.78 -5.61
N ALA A 119 10.00 -0.93 -6.83
CA ALA A 119 10.77 -0.89 -8.05
C ALA A 119 11.11 0.53 -8.53
N SER A 120 10.60 1.57 -7.86
CA SER A 120 10.88 2.96 -8.25
C SER A 120 12.36 3.26 -8.19
N PRO A 121 12.95 3.86 -9.26
CA PRO A 121 14.36 4.26 -9.24
C PRO A 121 14.66 5.41 -8.27
N LEU A 122 13.63 6.06 -7.73
CA LEU A 122 13.78 7.13 -6.75
C LEU A 122 13.99 6.61 -5.33
N LEU A 123 13.70 5.33 -5.08
CA LEU A 123 13.90 4.70 -3.78
C LEU A 123 15.24 3.95 -3.74
N GLU A 124 15.81 3.88 -2.54
CA GLU A 124 16.97 3.04 -2.27
C GLU A 124 16.57 1.91 -1.33
N CYS A 125 16.92 0.68 -1.68
CA CYS A 125 16.76 -0.46 -0.77
C CYS A 125 17.95 -0.46 0.20
N LYS A 126 17.68 -0.19 1.47
CA LYS A 126 18.74 -0.12 2.49
C LYS A 126 19.04 -1.48 3.09
N GLU A 127 18.01 -2.25 3.37
CA GLU A 127 18.12 -3.54 4.03
C GLU A 127 17.10 -4.51 3.44
N ARG A 128 17.47 -5.79 3.42
CA ARG A 128 16.58 -6.89 2.99
C ARG A 128 16.46 -7.92 4.08
N ASN A 129 15.31 -8.58 4.13
CA ASN A 129 15.04 -9.69 5.06
C ASN A 129 15.24 -9.31 6.53
N LEU A 130 14.80 -8.11 6.91
CA LEU A 130 14.82 -7.67 8.29
C LEU A 130 13.78 -8.40 9.11
N HIS A 131 14.10 -8.69 10.38
CA HIS A 131 13.17 -9.16 11.38
C HIS A 131 12.65 -7.99 12.21
N ASP A 132 11.54 -8.18 12.91
CA ASP A 132 10.95 -7.18 13.79
C ASP A 132 11.93 -6.69 14.87
N SER A 133 12.82 -7.57 15.35
CA SER A 133 13.84 -7.22 16.33
C SER A 133 14.92 -6.26 15.84
N ASP A 134 14.99 -6.03 14.53
CA ASP A 134 15.97 -5.12 13.91
C ASP A 134 15.48 -3.65 13.92
N PHE A 135 14.27 -3.41 14.37
CA PHE A 135 13.64 -2.08 14.35
C PHE A 135 13.58 -1.41 15.72
#